data_82478b2d8e3970f4c9a5006d41b81d84
#
_entry.id   82478b2d8e3970f4c9a5006d41b81d84
#
_cell.length_a   1.000
_cell.length_b   1.000
_cell.length_c   1.000
_cell.angle_alpha   90.00
_cell.angle_beta   90.00
_cell.angle_gamma   90.00
#
_symmetry.space_group_name_H-M   'P 1'
#
loop_
_entity.id
_entity.type
_entity.pdbx_description
1 polymer ?
#
loop_
_entity_poly.entity_id
_entity_poly.type
_entity_poly.pdbx_seq_one_letter_code
_entity_poly.pdbx_strand_id
1 'polypeptide(L)'
;GTTREYLFSEAVKYRALISNPHKIALRTLRLNIQREEMAKNQAVRIQYASKNASVSNAWKKWQGEAKGILRMKAIENKQDFEAKFDQWAEGKPEYENLVERFKALYSSIEELSLVQDYQTEALNSVELIAFAGRGQANAEKFYKDYYQPIDKASFIALYKAYSQNIADEYQSPYFKEQLQKFGSVEAWAEALFTDTPNLAMAEEIYRETNAWFRENIAPTLLEVNTEITLLYRAYMRGMMEYNEATN
;
A
#
# COMPACT_ATOMS: atom_id res chain seq x y z
N GLY A 1 -20.50 -9.36 -1.88
CA GLY A 1 -20.93 -8.54 -3.01
C GLY A 1 -19.77 -8.10 -3.90
N THR A 2 -20.04 -7.81 -5.15
CA THR A 2 -19.02 -7.32 -6.09
C THR A 2 -19.03 -5.80 -6.05
N THR A 3 -17.90 -5.19 -5.71
CA THR A 3 -17.73 -3.75 -5.82
C THR A 3 -17.28 -3.45 -7.25
N ARG A 4 -17.98 -2.57 -7.93
CA ARG A 4 -17.60 -2.08 -9.26
C ARG A 4 -16.94 -0.71 -9.08
N GLU A 5 -15.75 -0.55 -9.61
CA GLU A 5 -15.01 0.69 -9.61
C GLU A 5 -14.58 0.96 -11.05
N TYR A 6 -14.87 2.16 -11.53
CA TYR A 6 -14.36 2.61 -12.83
C TYR A 6 -13.04 3.34 -12.58
N LEU A 7 -11.98 2.87 -13.19
CA LEU A 7 -10.65 3.45 -13.08
C LEU A 7 -10.14 3.87 -14.45
N PHE A 8 -9.43 4.97 -14.51
CA PHE A 8 -8.66 5.41 -15.66
C PHE A 8 -7.50 4.43 -15.95
N SER A 9 -7.03 4.35 -17.22
CA SER A 9 -6.01 3.37 -17.60
C SER A 9 -4.72 3.47 -16.76
N GLU A 10 -4.26 4.68 -16.45
CA GLU A 10 -3.06 4.88 -15.63
C GLU A 10 -3.25 4.37 -14.19
N ALA A 11 -4.42 4.54 -13.60
CA ALA A 11 -4.72 3.96 -12.29
C ALA A 11 -4.74 2.43 -12.31
N VAL A 12 -5.30 1.83 -13.37
CA VAL A 12 -5.29 0.37 -13.56
C VAL A 12 -3.86 -0.15 -13.76
N LYS A 13 -3.06 0.56 -14.54
CA LYS A 13 -1.65 0.28 -14.80
C LYS A 13 -0.82 0.33 -13.52
N TYR A 14 -0.91 1.42 -12.75
CA TYR A 14 -0.25 1.54 -11.46
C TYR A 14 -0.63 0.38 -10.51
N ARG A 15 -1.94 0.11 -10.38
CA ARG A 15 -2.45 -0.96 -9.51
C ARG A 15 -1.92 -2.34 -9.91
N ALA A 16 -1.94 -2.67 -11.22
CA ALA A 16 -1.56 -3.99 -11.70
C ALA A 16 -0.06 -4.23 -11.76
N LEU A 17 0.73 -3.20 -12.13
CA LEU A 17 2.15 -3.35 -12.44
C LEU A 17 3.07 -2.86 -11.31
N ILE A 18 2.57 -2.02 -10.39
CA ILE A 18 3.37 -1.44 -9.30
C ILE A 18 2.78 -1.80 -7.94
N SER A 19 1.63 -1.27 -7.58
CA SER A 19 1.05 -1.42 -6.24
C SER A 19 0.80 -2.88 -5.85
N ASN A 20 0.07 -3.64 -6.66
CA ASN A 20 -0.23 -5.04 -6.34
C ASN A 20 1.02 -5.93 -6.26
N PRO A 21 2.00 -5.88 -7.18
CA PRO A 21 3.26 -6.62 -7.04
C PRO A 21 3.99 -6.35 -5.73
N HIS A 22 4.14 -5.09 -5.33
CA HIS A 22 4.78 -4.72 -4.07
C HIS A 22 3.99 -5.22 -2.84
N LYS A 23 2.69 -5.01 -2.80
CA LYS A 23 1.83 -5.51 -1.71
C LYS A 23 1.81 -7.04 -1.63
N ILE A 24 1.81 -7.73 -2.77
CA ILE A 24 1.92 -9.19 -2.84
C ILE A 24 3.26 -9.64 -2.26
N ALA A 25 4.37 -8.99 -2.63
CA ALA A 25 5.69 -9.29 -2.11
C ALA A 25 5.76 -9.13 -0.58
N LEU A 26 5.29 -7.99 -0.04
CA LEU A 26 5.26 -7.72 1.40
C LEU A 26 4.41 -8.76 2.17
N ARG A 27 3.23 -9.11 1.65
CA ARG A 27 2.40 -10.13 2.27
C ARG A 27 2.96 -11.53 2.11
N THR A 28 3.70 -11.81 1.05
CA THR A 28 4.42 -13.08 0.88
C THR A 28 5.46 -13.25 2.00
N LEU A 29 6.25 -12.22 2.30
CA LEU A 29 7.19 -12.24 3.43
C LEU A 29 6.47 -12.59 4.74
N ARG A 30 5.39 -11.88 5.06
CA ARG A 30 4.60 -12.13 6.27
C ARG A 30 4.00 -13.54 6.31
N LEU A 31 3.42 -14.00 5.23
CA LEU A 31 2.81 -15.33 5.15
C LEU A 31 3.84 -16.44 5.31
N ASN A 32 5.03 -16.30 4.73
CA ASN A 32 6.08 -17.30 4.87
C ASN A 32 6.55 -17.38 6.33
N ILE A 33 6.80 -16.25 6.99
CA ILE A 33 7.18 -16.19 8.40
C ILE A 33 6.10 -16.83 9.28
N GLN A 34 4.85 -16.44 9.11
CA GLN A 34 3.73 -16.98 9.88
C GLN A 34 3.60 -18.49 9.69
N ARG A 35 3.63 -18.97 8.45
CA ARG A 35 3.48 -20.41 8.14
C ARG A 35 4.62 -21.25 8.67
N GLU A 36 5.84 -20.75 8.64
CA GLU A 36 7.00 -21.43 9.19
C GLU A 36 6.85 -21.65 10.70
N GLU A 37 6.47 -20.61 11.46
CA GLU A 37 6.28 -20.73 12.90
C GLU A 37 5.01 -21.54 13.27
N MET A 38 3.94 -21.38 12.52
CA MET A 38 2.72 -22.20 12.67
C MET A 38 2.97 -23.69 12.42
N ALA A 39 3.92 -24.04 11.57
CA ALA A 39 4.29 -25.43 11.32
C ALA A 39 5.09 -26.05 12.48
N LYS A 40 5.85 -25.24 13.20
CA LYS A 40 6.67 -25.70 14.33
C LYS A 40 5.88 -25.87 15.64
N ASN A 41 4.79 -25.09 15.82
CA ASN A 41 4.07 -25.00 17.09
C ASN A 41 2.56 -24.96 16.92
N GLN A 42 1.87 -25.96 17.48
CA GLN A 42 0.41 -26.08 17.43
C GLN A 42 -0.32 -24.89 18.10
N ALA A 43 0.21 -24.36 19.21
CA ALA A 43 -0.40 -23.23 19.89
C ALA A 43 -0.29 -21.97 19.03
N VAL A 44 0.87 -21.72 18.41
CA VAL A 44 1.08 -20.60 17.46
C VAL A 44 0.16 -20.75 16.25
N ARG A 45 -0.04 -21.98 15.75
CA ARG A 45 -0.96 -22.26 14.66
C ARG A 45 -2.40 -21.84 14.99
N ILE A 46 -2.85 -22.09 16.19
CA ILE A 46 -4.19 -21.70 16.65
C ILE A 46 -4.28 -20.16 16.78
N GLN A 47 -3.29 -19.53 17.43
CA GLN A 47 -3.24 -18.07 17.62
C GLN A 47 -3.24 -17.29 16.29
N TYR A 48 -2.48 -17.78 15.31
CA TYR A 48 -2.28 -17.07 14.03
C TYR A 48 -3.21 -17.49 12.90
N ALA A 49 -4.06 -18.49 13.08
CA ALA A 49 -4.96 -19.00 12.04
C ALA A 49 -5.80 -17.86 11.40
N SER A 50 -6.45 -17.04 12.22
CA SER A 50 -7.26 -15.92 11.74
C SER A 50 -6.44 -14.80 11.10
N LYS A 51 -5.31 -14.44 11.70
CA LYS A 51 -4.38 -13.43 11.15
C LYS A 51 -3.82 -13.87 9.79
N ASN A 52 -3.37 -15.12 9.69
CA ASN A 52 -2.86 -15.69 8.45
C ASN A 52 -3.94 -15.74 7.35
N ALA A 53 -5.17 -16.11 7.70
CA ALA A 53 -6.30 -16.09 6.76
C ALA A 53 -6.57 -14.66 6.25
N SER A 54 -6.57 -13.66 7.13
CA SER A 54 -6.77 -12.25 6.76
C SER A 54 -5.68 -11.74 5.80
N VAL A 55 -4.41 -12.00 6.13
CA VAL A 55 -3.27 -11.63 5.24
C VAL A 55 -3.39 -12.33 3.88
N SER A 56 -3.72 -13.64 3.89
CA SER A 56 -3.86 -14.47 2.69
C SER A 56 -5.02 -14.05 1.79
N ASN A 57 -6.14 -13.59 2.35
CA ASN A 57 -7.31 -13.19 1.57
C ASN A 57 -7.00 -12.00 0.65
N ALA A 58 -6.41 -10.93 1.16
CA ALA A 58 -6.02 -9.79 0.35
C ALA A 58 -4.87 -10.14 -0.63
N TRP A 59 -3.90 -10.96 -0.20
CA TRP A 59 -2.84 -11.47 -1.06
C TRP A 59 -3.39 -12.23 -2.28
N LYS A 60 -4.35 -13.14 -2.08
CA LYS A 60 -5.03 -13.85 -3.17
C LYS A 60 -5.85 -12.92 -4.06
N LYS A 61 -6.56 -11.95 -3.45
CA LYS A 61 -7.33 -10.95 -4.19
C LYS A 61 -6.44 -10.18 -5.16
N TRP A 62 -5.32 -9.64 -4.69
CA TRP A 62 -4.41 -8.84 -5.52
C TRP A 62 -3.74 -9.66 -6.63
N GLN A 63 -3.39 -10.92 -6.36
CA GLN A 63 -2.88 -11.84 -7.40
C GLN A 63 -3.93 -12.10 -8.49
N GLY A 64 -5.17 -12.37 -8.08
CA GLY A 64 -6.27 -12.59 -9.01
C GLY A 64 -6.58 -11.34 -9.83
N GLU A 65 -6.58 -10.17 -9.19
CA GLU A 65 -6.81 -8.87 -9.83
C GLU A 65 -5.72 -8.55 -10.86
N ALA A 66 -4.44 -8.58 -10.48
CA ALA A 66 -3.34 -8.33 -11.39
C ALA A 66 -3.33 -9.29 -12.59
N LYS A 67 -3.51 -10.59 -12.34
CA LYS A 67 -3.60 -11.60 -13.40
C LYS A 67 -4.81 -11.39 -14.31
N GLY A 68 -5.95 -11.01 -13.75
CA GLY A 68 -7.17 -10.72 -14.50
C GLY A 68 -7.00 -9.52 -15.42
N ILE A 69 -6.45 -8.41 -14.91
CA ILE A 69 -6.18 -7.19 -15.67
C ILE A 69 -5.29 -7.48 -16.88
N LEU A 70 -4.18 -8.19 -16.66
CA LEU A 70 -3.23 -8.51 -17.73
C LEU A 70 -3.84 -9.49 -18.75
N ARG A 71 -4.54 -10.54 -18.29
CA ARG A 71 -5.17 -11.52 -19.19
C ARG A 71 -6.24 -10.91 -20.10
N MET A 72 -7.02 -9.98 -19.57
CA MET A 72 -8.09 -9.31 -20.29
C MET A 72 -7.60 -8.12 -21.13
N LYS A 73 -6.29 -7.83 -21.12
CA LYS A 73 -5.73 -6.62 -21.75
C LYS A 73 -6.47 -5.36 -21.33
N ALA A 74 -6.83 -5.28 -20.03
CA ALA A 74 -7.71 -4.22 -19.56
C ALA A 74 -7.06 -2.83 -19.64
N ILE A 75 -5.73 -2.75 -19.55
CA ILE A 75 -4.98 -1.49 -19.70
C ILE A 75 -5.08 -1.01 -21.13
N GLU A 76 -4.73 -1.85 -22.11
CA GLU A 76 -4.75 -1.55 -23.53
C GLU A 76 -6.17 -1.18 -24.02
N ASN A 77 -7.16 -1.98 -23.63
CA ASN A 77 -8.55 -1.72 -23.99
C ASN A 77 -9.05 -0.36 -23.46
N LYS A 78 -8.60 0.03 -22.26
CA LYS A 78 -8.92 1.35 -21.70
C LYS A 78 -8.22 2.47 -22.45
N GLN A 79 -6.94 2.29 -22.76
CA GLN A 79 -6.15 3.27 -23.52
C GLN A 79 -6.74 3.48 -24.92
N ASP A 80 -7.17 2.42 -25.60
CA ASP A 80 -7.87 2.50 -26.89
C ASP A 80 -9.18 3.28 -26.79
N PHE A 81 -9.95 3.07 -25.72
CA PHE A 81 -11.17 3.81 -25.48
C PHE A 81 -10.89 5.30 -25.16
N GLU A 82 -9.91 5.56 -24.31
CA GLU A 82 -9.47 6.90 -23.94
C GLU A 82 -8.95 7.70 -25.15
N ALA A 83 -8.23 7.04 -26.06
CA ALA A 83 -7.80 7.66 -27.33
C ALA A 83 -8.96 8.05 -28.24
N LYS A 84 -10.01 7.21 -28.34
CA LYS A 84 -11.23 7.55 -29.10
C LYS A 84 -12.01 8.68 -28.46
N PHE A 85 -12.08 8.69 -27.14
CA PHE A 85 -12.69 9.80 -26.40
C PHE A 85 -11.93 11.11 -26.62
N ASP A 86 -10.61 11.09 -26.58
CA ASP A 86 -9.74 12.25 -26.77
C ASP A 86 -9.94 12.85 -28.19
N GLN A 87 -10.02 11.99 -29.20
CA GLN A 87 -10.35 12.37 -30.57
C GLN A 87 -11.73 13.06 -30.69
N TRP A 88 -12.76 12.50 -30.04
CA TRP A 88 -14.10 13.10 -30.00
C TRP A 88 -14.12 14.41 -29.22
N ALA A 89 -13.26 14.57 -28.23
CA ALA A 89 -13.15 15.74 -27.36
C ALA A 89 -12.45 16.93 -28.04
N GLU A 90 -11.79 16.74 -29.19
CA GLU A 90 -11.12 17.82 -29.93
C GLU A 90 -12.07 18.98 -30.21
N GLY A 91 -11.64 20.19 -29.83
CA GLY A 91 -12.45 21.42 -29.97
C GLY A 91 -13.63 21.53 -29.01
N LYS A 92 -13.71 20.68 -27.99
CA LYS A 92 -14.67 20.78 -26.88
C LYS A 92 -13.95 21.22 -25.59
N PRO A 93 -13.96 22.50 -25.24
CA PRO A 93 -13.15 23.06 -24.14
C PRO A 93 -13.35 22.34 -22.79
N GLU A 94 -14.53 21.76 -22.55
CA GLU A 94 -14.86 21.05 -21.31
C GLU A 94 -14.16 19.69 -21.19
N TYR A 95 -13.79 19.07 -22.33
CA TYR A 95 -13.29 17.70 -22.41
C TYR A 95 -11.89 17.58 -23.02
N GLU A 96 -11.44 18.65 -23.68
CA GLU A 96 -10.14 18.69 -24.33
C GLU A 96 -9.01 18.50 -23.33
N ASN A 97 -8.02 17.68 -23.70
CA ASN A 97 -6.83 17.38 -22.88
C ASN A 97 -7.10 16.65 -21.53
N LEU A 98 -8.30 16.12 -21.28
CA LEU A 98 -8.58 15.40 -20.04
C LEU A 98 -7.68 14.17 -19.86
N VAL A 99 -7.47 13.40 -20.94
CA VAL A 99 -6.65 12.18 -20.92
C VAL A 99 -5.20 12.52 -20.59
N GLU A 100 -4.64 13.56 -21.19
CA GLU A 100 -3.28 14.05 -20.93
C GLU A 100 -3.12 14.52 -19.47
N ARG A 101 -4.08 15.27 -18.97
CA ARG A 101 -4.10 15.75 -17.58
C ARG A 101 -4.15 14.59 -16.58
N PHE A 102 -4.97 13.57 -16.83
CA PHE A 102 -4.99 12.37 -16.00
C PHE A 102 -3.62 11.68 -15.94
N LYS A 103 -2.99 11.48 -17.11
CA LYS A 103 -1.66 10.87 -17.19
C LYS A 103 -0.64 11.66 -16.37
N ALA A 104 -0.61 12.98 -16.51
CA ALA A 104 0.29 13.84 -15.78
C ALA A 104 0.09 13.75 -14.25
N LEU A 105 -1.18 13.78 -13.79
CA LEU A 105 -1.51 13.70 -12.37
C LEU A 105 -1.14 12.33 -11.77
N TYR A 106 -1.50 11.23 -12.43
CA TYR A 106 -1.12 9.90 -11.92
C TYR A 106 0.39 9.71 -11.90
N SER A 107 1.10 10.18 -12.92
CA SER A 107 2.57 10.12 -12.97
C SER A 107 3.22 10.91 -11.83
N SER A 108 2.65 12.06 -11.48
CA SER A 108 3.20 12.93 -10.42
C SER A 108 3.12 12.34 -9.01
N ILE A 109 2.23 11.36 -8.78
CA ILE A 109 2.03 10.74 -7.46
C ILE A 109 2.36 9.25 -7.42
N GLU A 110 2.94 8.68 -8.46
CA GLU A 110 3.21 7.25 -8.53
C GLU A 110 4.12 6.79 -7.39
N GLU A 111 5.25 7.47 -7.18
CA GLU A 111 6.19 7.15 -6.10
C GLU A 111 5.60 7.42 -4.72
N LEU A 112 4.88 8.54 -4.55
CA LEU A 112 4.22 8.86 -3.27
C LEU A 112 3.13 7.84 -2.92
N SER A 113 2.41 7.33 -3.92
CA SER A 113 1.43 6.27 -3.74
C SER A 113 2.08 4.95 -3.32
N LEU A 114 3.28 4.65 -3.83
CA LEU A 114 4.06 3.50 -3.39
C LEU A 114 4.54 3.68 -1.94
N VAL A 115 4.97 4.88 -1.54
CA VAL A 115 5.30 5.20 -0.14
C VAL A 115 4.10 4.93 0.77
N GLN A 116 2.89 5.32 0.36
CA GLN A 116 1.65 5.04 1.11
C GLN A 116 1.39 3.54 1.25
N ASP A 117 1.60 2.77 0.19
CA ASP A 117 1.47 1.30 0.24
C ASP A 117 2.45 0.70 1.26
N TYR A 118 3.72 1.14 1.28
CA TYR A 118 4.72 0.68 2.23
C TYR A 118 4.48 1.17 3.65
N GLN A 119 3.98 2.39 3.84
CA GLN A 119 3.57 2.88 5.16
C GLN A 119 2.52 1.94 5.78
N THR A 120 1.57 1.47 4.97
CA THR A 120 0.46 0.63 5.41
C THR A 120 0.87 -0.85 5.53
N GLU A 121 1.48 -1.41 4.49
CA GLU A 121 1.72 -2.86 4.37
C GLU A 121 3.06 -3.30 4.97
N ALA A 122 3.99 -2.39 5.20
CA ALA A 122 5.26 -2.66 5.84
C ALA A 122 5.33 -2.03 7.24
N LEU A 123 5.48 -0.71 7.34
CA LEU A 123 5.80 -0.05 8.61
C LEU A 123 4.70 -0.24 9.67
N ASN A 124 3.44 0.02 9.31
CA ASN A 124 2.29 -0.08 10.22
C ASN A 124 1.73 -1.50 10.35
N SER A 125 2.29 -2.49 9.67
CA SER A 125 1.78 -3.87 9.71
C SER A 125 2.48 -4.74 10.76
N VAL A 126 3.55 -4.25 11.39
CA VAL A 126 4.21 -4.88 12.53
C VAL A 126 3.30 -4.77 13.75
N GLU A 127 2.98 -5.90 14.38
CA GLU A 127 1.91 -5.96 15.39
C GLU A 127 2.21 -5.12 16.62
N LEU A 128 3.44 -5.18 17.14
CA LEU A 128 3.87 -4.42 18.31
C LEU A 128 3.81 -2.90 18.05
N ILE A 129 4.26 -2.47 16.89
CA ILE A 129 4.26 -1.06 16.50
C ILE A 129 2.83 -0.55 16.36
N ALA A 130 1.98 -1.30 15.66
CA ALA A 130 0.56 -0.95 15.52
C ALA A 130 -0.19 -0.92 16.85
N PHE A 131 0.13 -1.83 17.77
CA PHE A 131 -0.44 -1.89 19.10
C PHE A 131 -0.01 -0.68 19.95
N ALA A 132 1.29 -0.40 20.02
CA ALA A 132 1.83 0.72 20.77
C ALA A 132 1.30 2.07 20.25
N GLY A 133 1.30 2.26 18.94
CA GLY A 133 0.87 3.51 18.30
C GLY A 133 -0.63 3.78 18.37
N ARG A 134 -1.45 2.77 18.67
CA ARG A 134 -2.89 2.89 18.89
C ARG A 134 -3.29 3.03 20.36
N GLY A 135 -2.35 3.37 21.22
CA GLY A 135 -2.61 3.62 22.65
C GLY A 135 -2.78 2.37 23.49
N GLN A 136 -2.28 1.22 23.04
CA GLN A 136 -2.19 -0.04 23.80
C GLN A 136 -3.55 -0.55 24.32
N ALA A 137 -4.64 -0.21 23.65
CA ALA A 137 -5.97 -0.63 24.02
C ALA A 137 -6.11 -2.16 23.94
N ASN A 138 -6.82 -2.76 24.91
CA ASN A 138 -7.04 -4.21 25.00
C ASN A 138 -5.72 -5.04 25.07
N ALA A 139 -4.77 -4.62 25.90
CA ALA A 139 -3.47 -5.27 26.05
C ALA A 139 -3.58 -6.78 26.35
N GLU A 140 -4.49 -7.19 27.24
CA GLU A 140 -4.74 -8.61 27.53
C GLU A 140 -5.07 -9.41 26.27
N LYS A 141 -5.97 -8.90 25.45
CA LYS A 141 -6.35 -9.54 24.19
C LYS A 141 -5.19 -9.56 23.20
N PHE A 142 -4.43 -8.46 23.12
CA PHE A 142 -3.27 -8.38 22.25
C PHE A 142 -2.25 -9.48 22.61
N TYR A 143 -1.80 -9.55 23.87
CA TYR A 143 -0.79 -10.50 24.30
C TYR A 143 -1.25 -11.96 24.27
N LYS A 144 -2.55 -12.23 24.39
CA LYS A 144 -3.11 -13.57 24.22
C LYS A 144 -2.88 -14.12 22.81
N ASP A 145 -3.00 -13.27 21.80
CA ASP A 145 -2.88 -13.66 20.39
C ASP A 145 -1.57 -13.19 19.74
N TYR A 146 -0.58 -12.79 20.56
CA TYR A 146 0.71 -12.28 20.11
C TYR A 146 1.81 -13.33 20.25
N TYR A 147 2.62 -13.46 19.20
CA TYR A 147 3.81 -14.31 19.22
C TYR A 147 4.99 -13.51 18.69
N GLN A 148 5.85 -13.07 19.61
CA GLN A 148 6.97 -12.16 19.36
C GLN A 148 7.93 -12.63 18.25
N PRO A 149 8.32 -13.93 18.13
CA PRO A 149 9.21 -14.36 17.05
C PRO A 149 8.67 -14.08 15.65
N ILE A 150 7.36 -14.21 15.41
CA ILE A 150 6.73 -13.85 14.13
C ILE A 150 6.82 -12.33 13.90
N ASP A 151 6.54 -11.54 14.92
CA ASP A 151 6.51 -10.09 14.77
C ASP A 151 7.90 -9.50 14.57
N LYS A 152 8.92 -10.01 15.32
CA LYS A 152 10.33 -9.66 15.15
C LYS A 152 10.84 -9.99 13.74
N ALA A 153 10.58 -11.21 13.26
CA ALA A 153 10.97 -11.60 11.92
C ALA A 153 10.24 -10.76 10.84
N SER A 154 8.97 -10.43 11.07
CA SER A 154 8.18 -9.55 10.20
C SER A 154 8.75 -8.14 10.17
N PHE A 155 9.11 -7.57 11.33
CA PHE A 155 9.78 -6.28 11.39
C PHE A 155 11.04 -6.26 10.53
N ILE A 156 11.94 -7.23 10.72
CA ILE A 156 13.19 -7.31 9.96
C ILE A 156 12.91 -7.36 8.45
N ALA A 157 12.05 -8.27 8.03
CA ALA A 157 11.77 -8.48 6.61
C ALA A 157 11.12 -7.24 5.95
N LEU A 158 10.12 -6.64 6.61
CA LEU A 158 9.34 -5.52 6.07
C LEU A 158 10.12 -4.21 6.09
N TYR A 159 10.90 -3.95 7.14
CA TYR A 159 11.71 -2.73 7.23
C TYR A 159 12.89 -2.75 6.26
N LYS A 160 13.47 -3.93 6.00
CA LYS A 160 14.43 -4.11 4.90
C LYS A 160 13.78 -3.88 3.54
N ALA A 161 12.59 -4.43 3.32
CA ALA A 161 11.86 -4.21 2.06
C ALA A 161 11.54 -2.72 1.85
N TYR A 162 11.15 -1.99 2.91
CA TYR A 162 10.96 -0.54 2.86
C TYR A 162 12.26 0.18 2.46
N SER A 163 13.37 -0.11 3.12
CA SER A 163 14.66 0.49 2.81
C SER A 163 15.15 0.24 1.39
N GLN A 164 14.83 -0.93 0.82
CA GLN A 164 15.29 -1.34 -0.50
C GLN A 164 14.43 -0.83 -1.65
N ASN A 165 13.14 -0.60 -1.41
CA ASN A 165 12.18 -0.32 -2.48
C ASN A 165 11.63 1.11 -2.46
N ILE A 166 11.81 1.86 -1.38
CA ILE A 166 11.44 3.27 -1.31
C ILE A 166 12.68 4.11 -1.53
N ALA A 167 12.63 5.04 -2.48
CA ALA A 167 13.74 5.95 -2.76
C ALA A 167 14.14 6.74 -1.50
N ASP A 168 15.42 7.00 -1.33
CA ASP A 168 16.00 7.58 -0.11
C ASP A 168 15.35 8.93 0.26
N GLU A 169 15.00 9.74 -0.74
CA GLU A 169 14.33 11.04 -0.54
C GLU A 169 12.92 10.91 0.03
N TYR A 170 12.27 9.76 -0.16
CA TYR A 170 10.94 9.45 0.36
C TYR A 170 10.96 8.54 1.60
N GLN A 171 12.14 8.27 2.15
CA GLN A 171 12.25 7.58 3.43
C GLN A 171 12.19 8.57 4.58
N SER A 172 11.48 8.19 5.66
CA SER A 172 11.41 8.99 6.88
C SER A 172 12.83 9.27 7.43
N PRO A 173 13.17 10.52 7.76
CA PRO A 173 14.44 10.85 8.43
C PRO A 173 14.64 10.05 9.71
N TYR A 174 13.60 9.87 10.50
CA TYR A 174 13.64 9.02 11.70
C TYR A 174 14.08 7.59 11.38
N PHE A 175 13.53 6.98 10.32
CA PHE A 175 13.93 5.64 9.89
C PHE A 175 15.44 5.58 9.57
N LYS A 176 15.95 6.55 8.82
CA LYS A 176 17.37 6.64 8.45
C LYS A 176 18.28 6.84 9.67
N GLU A 177 17.88 7.69 10.59
CA GLU A 177 18.59 7.92 11.86
C GLU A 177 18.66 6.65 12.73
N GLN A 178 17.54 5.92 12.85
CA GLN A 178 17.54 4.66 13.59
C GLN A 178 18.41 3.61 12.91
N LEU A 179 18.34 3.51 11.57
CA LEU A 179 19.19 2.58 10.84
C LEU A 179 20.68 2.90 11.00
N GLN A 180 21.05 4.18 11.01
CA GLN A 180 22.42 4.63 11.29
C GLN A 180 22.82 4.32 12.74
N LYS A 181 21.94 4.59 13.71
CA LYS A 181 22.19 4.35 15.14
C LYS A 181 22.44 2.89 15.48
N PHE A 182 21.64 1.98 14.93
CA PHE A 182 21.74 0.55 15.20
C PHE A 182 22.68 -0.19 14.21
N GLY A 183 22.99 0.39 13.08
CA GLY A 183 23.84 -0.18 12.05
C GLY A 183 23.13 -1.17 11.11
N SER A 184 22.02 -1.78 11.54
CA SER A 184 21.19 -2.67 10.74
C SER A 184 19.77 -2.78 11.27
N VAL A 185 18.83 -3.24 10.42
CA VAL A 185 17.46 -3.52 10.84
C VAL A 185 17.41 -4.66 11.85
N GLU A 186 18.29 -5.65 11.73
CA GLU A 186 18.42 -6.74 12.67
C GLU A 186 18.82 -6.25 14.06
N ALA A 187 19.85 -5.41 14.16
CA ALA A 187 20.28 -4.85 15.44
C ALA A 187 19.21 -3.94 16.06
N TRP A 188 18.48 -3.22 15.24
CA TRP A 188 17.31 -2.44 15.69
C TRP A 188 16.21 -3.36 16.23
N ALA A 189 15.92 -4.48 15.53
CA ALA A 189 14.97 -5.48 16.02
C ALA A 189 15.38 -6.09 17.35
N GLU A 190 16.67 -6.36 17.60
CA GLU A 190 17.16 -6.84 18.90
C GLU A 190 16.87 -5.86 20.04
N ALA A 191 16.99 -4.56 19.78
CA ALA A 191 16.68 -3.52 20.76
C ALA A 191 15.18 -3.33 21.02
N LEU A 192 14.34 -3.59 19.99
CA LEU A 192 12.89 -3.46 20.07
C LEU A 192 12.24 -4.70 20.72
N PHE A 193 12.67 -5.91 20.32
CA PHE A 193 12.08 -7.19 20.71
C PHE A 193 12.96 -7.92 21.74
N THR A 194 13.12 -7.31 22.91
CA THR A 194 13.76 -7.93 24.08
C THR A 194 12.79 -8.90 24.79
N ASP A 195 13.20 -9.56 25.86
CA ASP A 195 12.33 -10.43 26.67
C ASP A 195 11.02 -9.74 27.08
N THR A 196 11.10 -8.45 27.39
CA THR A 196 9.95 -7.56 27.53
C THR A 196 10.00 -6.55 26.39
N PRO A 197 9.08 -6.63 25.41
CA PRO A 197 9.07 -5.74 24.25
C PRO A 197 9.12 -4.26 24.63
N ASN A 198 9.96 -3.50 23.93
CA ASN A 198 10.13 -2.07 24.17
C ASN A 198 8.96 -1.26 23.57
N LEU A 199 7.87 -1.15 24.33
CA LEU A 199 6.66 -0.44 23.91
C LEU A 199 6.91 1.05 23.64
N ALA A 200 7.79 1.70 24.42
CA ALA A 200 8.11 3.12 24.22
C ALA A 200 8.80 3.33 22.85
N MET A 201 9.75 2.48 22.50
CA MET A 201 10.39 2.50 21.18
C MET A 201 9.37 2.18 20.05
N ALA A 202 8.49 1.20 20.26
CA ALA A 202 7.45 0.86 19.29
C ALA A 202 6.48 2.02 19.02
N GLU A 203 6.08 2.72 20.08
CA GLU A 203 5.24 3.91 19.99
C GLU A 203 5.95 5.06 19.28
N GLU A 204 7.23 5.28 19.58
CA GLU A 204 8.05 6.29 18.91
C GLU A 204 8.20 6.00 17.42
N ILE A 205 8.49 4.76 17.03
CA ILE A 205 8.55 4.33 15.62
C ILE A 205 7.24 4.68 14.91
N TYR A 206 6.10 4.28 15.49
CA TYR A 206 4.79 4.55 14.92
C TYR A 206 4.55 6.06 14.78
N ARG A 207 4.77 6.83 15.83
CA ARG A 207 4.53 8.26 15.89
C ARG A 207 5.35 9.01 14.84
N GLU A 208 6.67 8.78 14.82
CA GLU A 208 7.59 9.53 13.98
C GLU A 208 7.41 9.19 12.49
N THR A 209 7.28 7.91 12.15
CA THR A 209 7.06 7.52 10.75
C THR A 209 5.72 7.99 10.21
N ASN A 210 4.66 7.95 11.01
CA ASN A 210 3.34 8.44 10.60
C ASN A 210 3.25 9.97 10.61
N ALA A 211 3.94 10.67 11.50
CA ALA A 211 4.01 12.13 11.49
C ALA A 211 4.68 12.61 10.21
N TRP A 212 5.85 12.06 9.88
CA TRP A 212 6.56 12.40 8.66
C TRP A 212 5.71 12.14 7.41
N PHE A 213 5.05 10.98 7.32
CA PHE A 213 4.15 10.67 6.21
C PHE A 213 3.01 11.68 6.07
N ARG A 214 2.34 12.02 7.18
CA ARG A 214 1.23 12.99 7.18
C ARG A 214 1.66 14.40 6.79
N GLU A 215 2.88 14.78 7.12
CA GLU A 215 3.39 16.13 6.86
C GLU A 215 4.01 16.26 5.47
N ASN A 216 4.64 15.22 4.94
CA ASN A 216 5.47 15.30 3.73
C ASN A 216 4.89 14.57 2.52
N ILE A 217 4.06 13.54 2.72
CA ILE A 217 3.54 12.69 1.63
C ILE A 217 2.04 12.88 1.44
N ALA A 218 1.27 12.77 2.52
CA ALA A 218 -0.19 12.81 2.46
C ALA A 218 -0.79 14.09 1.87
N PRO A 219 -0.25 15.29 2.10
CA PRO A 219 -0.82 16.52 1.53
C PRO A 219 -0.80 16.53 0.00
N THR A 220 0.31 16.18 -0.61
CA THR A 220 0.42 16.09 -2.08
C THR A 220 -0.50 15.00 -2.65
N LEU A 221 -0.57 13.83 -2.01
CA LEU A 221 -1.51 12.79 -2.41
C LEU A 221 -2.95 13.26 -2.33
N LEU A 222 -3.33 13.99 -1.28
CA LEU A 222 -4.67 14.52 -1.11
C LEU A 222 -5.03 15.57 -2.18
N GLU A 223 -4.12 16.50 -2.44
CA GLU A 223 -4.29 17.55 -3.44
C GLU A 223 -4.49 16.95 -4.84
N VAL A 224 -3.57 16.10 -5.28
CA VAL A 224 -3.62 15.48 -6.60
C VAL A 224 -4.81 14.54 -6.75
N ASN A 225 -5.13 13.72 -5.74
CA ASN A 225 -6.32 12.86 -5.79
C ASN A 225 -7.63 13.66 -5.80
N THR A 226 -7.65 14.84 -5.19
CA THR A 226 -8.79 15.75 -5.28
C THR A 226 -8.96 16.26 -6.71
N GLU A 227 -7.88 16.69 -7.35
CA GLU A 227 -7.91 17.12 -8.75
C GLU A 227 -8.32 15.96 -9.69
N ILE A 228 -7.75 14.77 -9.52
CA ILE A 228 -8.16 13.55 -10.25
C ILE A 228 -9.67 13.32 -10.10
N THR A 229 -10.22 13.47 -8.90
CA THR A 229 -11.65 13.30 -8.65
C THR A 229 -12.50 14.32 -9.41
N LEU A 230 -12.06 15.57 -9.48
CA LEU A 230 -12.76 16.63 -10.24
C LEU A 230 -12.72 16.36 -11.75
N LEU A 231 -11.55 16.01 -12.28
CA LEU A 231 -11.40 15.64 -13.69
C LEU A 231 -12.23 14.39 -14.03
N TYR A 232 -12.31 13.44 -13.11
CA TYR A 232 -13.10 12.23 -13.31
C TYR A 232 -14.59 12.53 -13.51
N ARG A 233 -15.13 13.51 -12.78
CA ARG A 233 -16.52 13.95 -12.98
C ARG A 233 -16.74 14.56 -14.37
N ALA A 234 -15.79 15.34 -14.87
CA ALA A 234 -15.85 15.90 -16.24
C ALA A 234 -15.76 14.78 -17.29
N TYR A 235 -14.81 13.85 -17.11
CA TYR A 235 -14.65 12.69 -17.99
C TYR A 235 -15.91 11.82 -18.06
N MET A 236 -16.55 11.54 -16.93
CA MET A 236 -17.78 10.76 -16.88
C MET A 236 -18.95 11.43 -17.62
N ARG A 237 -19.08 12.77 -17.53
CA ARG A 237 -20.06 13.50 -18.32
C ARG A 237 -19.75 13.39 -19.81
N GLY A 238 -18.51 13.67 -20.21
CA GLY A 238 -18.07 13.56 -21.59
C GLY A 238 -18.25 12.16 -22.17
N MET A 239 -18.04 11.11 -21.38
CA MET A 239 -18.29 9.72 -21.79
C MET A 239 -19.77 9.44 -22.08
N MET A 240 -20.68 10.04 -21.32
CA MET A 240 -22.13 9.89 -21.61
C MET A 240 -22.47 10.52 -22.93
N GLU A 241 -22.01 11.76 -23.19
CA GLU A 241 -22.19 12.47 -24.46
C GLU A 241 -21.51 11.75 -25.63
N TYR A 242 -20.30 11.23 -25.43
CA TYR A 242 -19.60 10.43 -26.43
C TYR A 242 -20.40 9.18 -26.81
N ASN A 243 -20.93 8.45 -25.85
CA ASN A 243 -21.73 7.26 -26.12
C ASN A 243 -23.05 7.58 -26.84
N GLU A 244 -23.69 8.71 -26.48
CA GLU A 244 -24.91 9.17 -27.19
C GLU A 244 -24.62 9.59 -28.63
N ALA A 245 -23.46 10.16 -28.90
CA ALA A 245 -23.07 10.62 -30.23
C ALA A 245 -22.56 9.49 -31.14
N THR A 246 -22.17 8.33 -30.58
CA THR A 246 -21.55 7.22 -31.34
C THR A 246 -22.40 5.96 -31.42
N ASN A 247 -23.57 5.91 -30.75
CA ASN A 247 -24.60 4.88 -30.84
C ASN A 247 -25.81 5.37 -31.64
#